data_de7c4678504241686a2e0f1a52fc9748
#
_entry.id   de7c4678504241686a2e0f1a52fc9748
#
_cell.length_a   1.000
_cell.length_b   1.000
_cell.length_c   1.000
_cell.angle_alpha   90.00
_cell.angle_beta   90.00
_cell.angle_gamma   90.00
#
_symmetry.space_group_name_H-M   'P 1'
#
loop_
_entity.id
_entity.type
_entity.pdbx_description
1 polymer ?
#
loop_
_entity_poly.entity_id
_entity_poly.type
_entity_poly.pdbx_seq_one_letter_code
_entity_poly.pdbx_strand_id
1 'polypeptide(L)'
;AGGSFDSDESEAKSQSSQSGKNQSTKSKTTSTTARAETKATEKSADSADSAEKKDNKEHAEAPQKREITVSFSITCKNAVDYGRSDIPQSGYFIRPEDYSGKEGITVFDVLEAECKSRGIELTYKDKYYIQGIGGLKEKECGGGSGWMYRVNGVAPHKAAVGYYLKDGDVVEWYYVTNINDN
;
A
#
# COMPACT_ATOMS: atom_id res chain seq x y z
N ALA A 1 -59.86 35.13 -12.41
CA ALA A 1 -59.30 34.84 -13.69
C ALA A 1 -58.04 34.06 -13.45
N GLY A 2 -57.89 32.72 -13.50
CA GLY A 2 -58.42 31.81 -14.50
C GLY A 2 -57.33 31.54 -15.51
N GLY A 3 -56.70 30.34 -15.43
CA GLY A 3 -55.74 29.89 -16.42
C GLY A 3 -55.06 28.61 -16.00
N SER A 4 -55.76 27.49 -16.09
CA SER A 4 -55.24 26.13 -16.17
C SER A 4 -54.68 25.90 -17.56
N PHE A 5 -53.58 25.19 -17.71
CA PHE A 5 -53.22 24.36 -18.85
C PHE A 5 -52.44 23.19 -18.31
N ASP A 6 -52.97 22.11 -18.36
CA ASP A 6 -53.04 20.79 -18.95
C ASP A 6 -51.76 20.31 -19.61
N SER A 7 -51.36 19.15 -19.10
CA SER A 7 -50.86 17.90 -19.70
C SER A 7 -50.14 17.98 -21.04
N ASP A 8 -48.92 17.39 -21.09
CA ASP A 8 -48.64 16.40 -22.13
C ASP A 8 -47.67 15.31 -21.63
N GLU A 9 -48.18 14.14 -21.73
CA GLU A 9 -47.61 12.84 -21.48
C GLU A 9 -47.02 12.37 -22.80
N SER A 10 -45.78 11.97 -22.83
CA SER A 10 -45.23 11.18 -23.98
C SER A 10 -44.38 10.05 -23.48
N GLU A 11 -45.04 8.89 -23.37
CA GLU A 11 -44.41 7.57 -23.46
C GLU A 11 -43.76 7.36 -24.83
N ALA A 12 -42.58 6.77 -24.81
CA ALA A 12 -42.09 5.90 -25.87
C ALA A 12 -40.95 5.05 -25.26
N LYS A 13 -41.14 3.89 -24.88
CA LYS A 13 -41.28 2.51 -25.31
C LYS A 13 -40.27 2.07 -26.37
N SER A 14 -39.55 1.02 -25.98
CA SER A 14 -39.02 -0.07 -26.81
C SER A 14 -37.66 0.14 -27.44
N GLN A 15 -36.75 -0.82 -27.52
CA GLN A 15 -36.61 -2.28 -27.57
C GLN A 15 -35.12 -2.60 -27.52
N SER A 16 -34.61 -3.55 -26.71
CA SER A 16 -34.40 -4.95 -27.02
C SER A 16 -33.56 -5.23 -28.31
N SER A 17 -32.38 -5.77 -28.10
CA SER A 17 -31.84 -6.95 -28.84
C SER A 17 -30.38 -7.16 -28.50
N GLN A 18 -30.08 -8.25 -27.86
CA GLN A 18 -29.47 -9.51 -28.31
C GLN A 18 -27.94 -9.49 -28.39
N SER A 19 -27.34 -10.22 -27.47
CA SER A 19 -26.74 -11.54 -27.68
C SER A 19 -25.58 -11.61 -28.68
N GLY A 20 -24.40 -11.79 -28.14
CA GLY A 20 -23.20 -12.22 -28.84
C GLY A 20 -22.40 -13.18 -27.96
N LYS A 21 -22.75 -14.45 -28.07
CA LYS A 21 -22.00 -15.62 -27.62
C LYS A 21 -20.86 -15.85 -28.58
N ASN A 22 -19.63 -15.99 -28.14
CA ASN A 22 -18.58 -16.75 -28.82
C ASN A 22 -17.62 -17.25 -27.73
N GLN A 23 -17.65 -18.43 -27.47
CA GLN A 23 -17.03 -19.74 -27.73
C GLN A 23 -15.52 -19.68 -27.86
N SER A 24 -14.92 -20.23 -26.81
CA SER A 24 -13.93 -21.31 -26.73
C SER A 24 -12.97 -21.48 -27.93
N THR A 25 -11.66 -21.35 -27.64
CA THR A 25 -10.72 -22.31 -28.21
C THR A 25 -9.66 -22.70 -27.20
N LYS A 26 -9.69 -23.97 -26.90
CA LYS A 26 -8.81 -24.83 -26.15
C LYS A 26 -7.63 -25.18 -27.06
N SER A 27 -6.42 -24.91 -26.67
CA SER A 27 -5.24 -25.55 -27.24
C SER A 27 -4.40 -26.18 -26.17
N LYS A 28 -4.47 -27.48 -26.20
CA LYS A 28 -3.67 -28.45 -25.45
C LYS A 28 -2.49 -28.82 -26.35
N THR A 29 -1.27 -28.70 -25.87
CA THR A 29 -0.15 -29.44 -26.43
C THR A 29 0.70 -29.99 -25.31
N THR A 30 0.74 -31.27 -25.32
CA THR A 30 1.44 -32.25 -24.53
C THR A 30 2.88 -32.47 -25.05
N SER A 31 3.71 -33.03 -24.18
CA SER A 31 4.90 -33.88 -24.43
C SER A 31 6.22 -33.12 -24.39
N THR A 32 7.32 -33.61 -23.82
CA THR A 32 7.72 -34.97 -23.48
C THR A 32 9.03 -34.91 -22.70
N THR A 33 9.12 -35.73 -21.68
CA THR A 33 10.21 -36.40 -21.01
C THR A 33 11.60 -36.38 -21.69
N ALA A 34 12.65 -36.11 -20.91
CA ALA A 34 13.86 -36.91 -20.94
C ALA A 34 14.66 -36.76 -19.66
N ARG A 35 14.79 -37.87 -19.03
CA ARG A 35 15.58 -38.36 -17.90
C ARG A 35 17.01 -38.61 -18.36
N ALA A 36 18.01 -38.23 -17.56
CA ALA A 36 19.30 -38.93 -17.50
C ALA A 36 19.92 -38.78 -16.11
N GLU A 37 19.97 -39.90 -15.43
CA GLU A 37 20.79 -40.21 -14.27
C GLU A 37 22.20 -40.52 -14.73
N THR A 38 23.23 -40.16 -13.92
CA THR A 38 24.46 -40.93 -13.64
C THR A 38 25.10 -40.33 -12.39
N LYS A 39 25.08 -40.93 -11.30
CA LYS A 39 25.70 -42.04 -10.54
C LYS A 39 27.23 -41.91 -10.41
N ALA A 40 27.59 -41.59 -9.16
CA ALA A 40 28.66 -42.07 -8.27
C ALA A 40 30.10 -42.23 -8.78
N THR A 41 31.08 -41.82 -8.00
CA THR A 41 31.98 -42.76 -7.33
C THR A 41 32.83 -42.08 -6.24
N GLU A 42 32.94 -42.77 -5.13
CA GLU A 42 33.79 -42.64 -3.95
C GLU A 42 35.30 -42.61 -4.26
N LYS A 43 36.12 -42.02 -3.40
CA LYS A 43 37.02 -42.74 -2.47
C LYS A 43 38.15 -41.85 -1.96
N SER A 44 38.17 -41.63 -0.66
CA SER A 44 39.16 -42.06 0.33
C SER A 44 40.56 -41.46 0.35
N ALA A 45 40.86 -41.01 1.51
CA ALA A 45 41.88 -41.31 2.51
C ALA A 45 42.85 -40.18 2.80
N ASP A 46 42.77 -39.72 4.05
CA ASP A 46 43.69 -39.95 5.16
C ASP A 46 44.96 -39.06 5.19
N SER A 47 45.05 -38.25 6.18
CA SER A 47 46.07 -38.23 7.21
C SER A 47 45.97 -37.05 8.15
N ALA A 48 45.96 -37.36 9.40
CA ALA A 48 46.00 -36.52 10.58
C ALA A 48 47.29 -35.66 10.63
N ASP A 49 47.15 -34.46 11.18
CA ASP A 49 48.05 -34.06 12.30
C ASP A 49 47.48 -32.89 13.12
N SER A 50 47.83 -32.95 14.35
CA SER A 50 47.37 -32.25 15.54
C SER A 50 47.64 -30.76 15.63
N ALA A 51 46.83 -30.16 16.53
CA ALA A 51 47.08 -29.03 17.43
C ALA A 51 46.91 -27.63 16.84
N GLU A 52 45.99 -26.84 17.29
CA GLU A 52 45.98 -26.09 18.53
C GLU A 52 44.66 -25.36 18.71
N LYS A 53 44.12 -25.53 19.88
CA LYS A 53 42.95 -24.91 20.43
C LYS A 53 43.24 -23.42 20.65
N LYS A 54 42.62 -22.56 19.87
CA LYS A 54 42.32 -21.17 20.27
C LYS A 54 40.83 -20.96 20.18
N ASP A 55 40.24 -21.00 21.36
CA ASP A 55 38.92 -20.42 21.62
C ASP A 55 38.93 -18.97 21.13
N ASN A 56 38.43 -18.74 19.94
CA ASN A 56 37.93 -17.45 19.55
C ASN A 56 36.39 -17.60 19.48
N LYS A 57 35.76 -17.37 20.63
CA LYS A 57 34.33 -17.23 20.75
C LYS A 57 33.98 -15.89 20.08
N GLU A 58 33.97 -15.90 18.77
CA GLU A 58 33.41 -14.83 17.96
C GLU A 58 31.90 -14.83 18.22
N HIS A 59 31.53 -13.92 19.10
CA HIS A 59 30.13 -13.57 19.33
C HIS A 59 29.62 -13.04 17.99
N ALA A 60 29.00 -13.89 17.20
CA ALA A 60 28.30 -13.50 15.98
C ALA A 60 27.11 -12.65 16.43
N GLU A 61 27.36 -11.36 16.59
CA GLU A 61 26.33 -10.34 16.72
C GLU A 61 25.47 -10.42 15.47
N ALA A 62 24.20 -10.78 15.62
CA ALA A 62 23.24 -10.80 14.53
C ALA A 62 23.32 -9.45 13.83
N PRO A 63 23.27 -9.38 12.48
CA PRO A 63 23.44 -8.14 11.75
C PRO A 63 22.41 -7.13 12.23
N GLN A 64 22.88 -6.12 12.96
CA GLN A 64 22.02 -5.04 13.44
C GLN A 64 21.53 -4.29 12.22
N LYS A 65 20.20 -4.32 12.00
CA LYS A 65 19.57 -3.54 10.94
C LYS A 65 19.95 -2.07 11.14
N ARG A 66 20.40 -1.42 10.07
CA ARG A 66 20.75 -0.01 10.08
C ARG A 66 19.55 0.82 10.48
N GLU A 67 19.79 1.91 11.15
CA GLU A 67 18.79 2.94 11.41
C GLU A 67 18.64 3.81 10.16
N ILE A 68 17.41 4.13 9.79
CA ILE A 68 17.08 5.04 8.70
C ILE A 68 16.22 6.17 9.25
N THR A 69 16.34 7.34 8.66
CA THR A 69 15.49 8.49 8.97
C THR A 69 14.71 8.88 7.73
N VAL A 70 13.39 9.06 7.88
CA VAL A 70 12.49 9.47 6.80
C VAL A 70 11.69 10.68 7.27
N SER A 71 11.34 11.59 6.34
CA SER A 71 10.37 12.63 6.62
C SER A 71 8.96 12.06 6.47
N PHE A 72 8.08 12.31 7.44
CA PHE A 72 6.73 11.77 7.48
C PHE A 72 5.70 12.85 7.75
N SER A 73 4.57 12.79 7.04
CA SER A 73 3.44 13.72 7.24
C SER A 73 2.09 13.09 6.90
N ILE A 74 1.03 13.62 7.52
CA ILE A 74 -0.37 13.28 7.18
C ILE A 74 -1.13 14.58 6.96
N THR A 75 -1.54 14.85 5.71
CA THR A 75 -2.29 16.05 5.33
C THR A 75 -3.75 15.75 4.99
N CYS A 76 -4.63 16.59 5.50
CA CYS A 76 -6.07 16.57 5.19
C CYS A 76 -6.52 17.88 4.50
N LYS A 77 -5.59 18.63 3.91
CA LYS A 77 -5.84 19.95 3.35
C LYS A 77 -6.99 19.95 2.35
N ASN A 78 -7.03 18.98 1.43
CA ASN A 78 -8.10 18.90 0.43
C ASN A 78 -9.48 18.69 1.06
N ALA A 79 -9.57 17.99 2.21
CA ALA A 79 -10.83 17.84 2.92
C ALA A 79 -11.25 19.14 3.64
N VAL A 80 -10.30 19.93 4.15
CA VAL A 80 -10.55 21.26 4.69
C VAL A 80 -11.07 22.18 3.56
N ASP A 81 -10.39 22.19 2.42
CA ASP A 81 -10.77 22.99 1.25
C ASP A 81 -12.14 22.55 0.68
N TYR A 82 -12.51 21.28 0.83
CA TYR A 82 -13.85 20.76 0.51
C TYR A 82 -14.94 21.25 1.46
N GLY A 83 -14.58 21.74 2.65
CA GLY A 83 -15.49 22.30 3.64
C GLY A 83 -15.67 21.46 4.91
N ARG A 84 -14.82 20.46 5.17
CA ARG A 84 -14.84 19.73 6.45
C ARG A 84 -14.32 20.61 7.58
N SER A 85 -15.12 20.72 8.64
CA SER A 85 -14.80 21.52 9.83
C SER A 85 -14.51 20.70 11.07
N ASP A 86 -14.74 19.40 11.03
CA ASP A 86 -14.57 18.43 12.12
C ASP A 86 -13.16 17.79 12.16
N ILE A 87 -12.26 18.26 11.31
CA ILE A 87 -10.87 17.85 11.21
C ILE A 87 -9.92 19.02 11.47
N PRO A 88 -8.59 18.79 11.66
CA PRO A 88 -7.65 19.88 11.91
C PRO A 88 -7.64 20.92 10.78
N GLN A 89 -8.07 22.15 11.10
CA GLN A 89 -8.18 23.27 10.14
C GLN A 89 -6.79 23.78 9.67
N SER A 90 -5.71 23.32 10.30
CA SER A 90 -4.35 23.53 9.80
C SER A 90 -4.04 22.75 8.52
N GLY A 91 -4.91 21.79 8.14
CA GLY A 91 -4.74 20.90 7.03
C GLY A 91 -3.79 19.72 7.31
N TYR A 92 -3.39 19.51 8.57
CA TYR A 92 -2.48 18.44 8.94
C TYR A 92 -2.94 17.73 10.21
N PHE A 93 -2.95 16.40 10.17
CA PHE A 93 -2.95 15.55 11.36
C PHE A 93 -1.54 15.44 11.93
N ILE A 94 -0.53 15.26 11.04
CA ILE A 94 0.89 15.29 11.37
C ILE A 94 1.58 16.19 10.35
N ARG A 95 2.27 17.22 10.83
CA ARG A 95 3.12 18.07 9.97
C ARG A 95 4.35 17.30 9.55
N PRO A 96 5.02 17.72 8.45
CA PRO A 96 6.29 17.10 8.09
C PRO A 96 7.29 17.13 9.25
N GLU A 97 7.77 15.94 9.63
CA GLU A 97 8.74 15.73 10.72
C GLU A 97 9.54 14.45 10.46
N ASP A 98 10.68 14.32 11.11
CA ASP A 98 11.54 13.17 10.94
C ASP A 98 11.08 12.00 11.81
N TYR A 99 11.03 10.82 11.20
CA TYR A 99 10.81 9.54 11.85
C TYR A 99 12.04 8.66 11.71
N SER A 100 12.57 8.15 12.80
CA SER A 100 13.69 7.20 12.80
C SER A 100 13.20 5.79 13.05
N GLY A 101 13.67 4.87 12.25
CA GLY A 101 13.30 3.46 12.34
C GLY A 101 14.38 2.55 11.78
N LYS A 102 14.16 1.24 11.86
CA LYS A 102 15.12 0.25 11.35
C LYS A 102 14.93 0.00 9.86
N GLU A 103 16.02 -0.21 9.14
CA GLU A 103 15.99 -0.63 7.74
C GLU A 103 15.01 -1.82 7.53
N GLY A 104 14.20 -1.72 6.48
CA GLY A 104 13.16 -2.69 6.16
C GLY A 104 11.78 -2.37 6.71
N ILE A 105 11.58 -1.18 7.32
CA ILE A 105 10.24 -0.68 7.65
C ILE A 105 9.49 -0.29 6.39
N THR A 106 8.17 -0.40 6.45
CA THR A 106 7.27 -0.03 5.35
C THR A 106 6.58 1.31 5.62
N VAL A 107 6.00 1.90 4.59
CA VAL A 107 5.15 3.09 4.71
C VAL A 107 4.01 2.86 5.69
N PHE A 108 3.43 1.64 5.71
CA PHE A 108 2.37 1.28 6.65
C PHE A 108 2.87 1.21 8.09
N ASP A 109 4.06 0.63 8.33
CA ASP A 109 4.62 0.52 9.68
C ASP A 109 4.84 1.89 10.32
N VAL A 110 5.32 2.87 9.54
CA VAL A 110 5.48 4.26 10.01
C VAL A 110 4.12 4.90 10.30
N LEU A 111 3.13 4.75 9.41
CA LEU A 111 1.79 5.26 9.64
C LEU A 111 1.18 4.69 10.93
N GLU A 112 1.25 3.37 11.12
CA GLU A 112 0.69 2.70 12.30
C GLU A 112 1.39 3.17 13.58
N ALA A 113 2.73 3.26 13.57
CA ALA A 113 3.52 3.72 14.70
C ALA A 113 3.20 5.18 15.10
N GLU A 114 3.16 6.08 14.10
CA GLU A 114 2.89 7.50 14.33
C GLU A 114 1.44 7.76 14.78
N CYS A 115 0.47 7.10 14.16
CA CYS A 115 -0.93 7.20 14.61
C CYS A 115 -1.09 6.70 16.05
N LYS A 116 -0.48 5.56 16.37
CA LYS A 116 -0.53 4.98 17.72
C LYS A 116 0.13 5.87 18.76
N SER A 117 1.31 6.42 18.48
CA SER A 117 2.06 7.26 19.41
C SER A 117 1.33 8.55 19.77
N ARG A 118 0.51 9.07 18.85
CA ARG A 118 -0.23 10.34 18.98
C ARG A 118 -1.71 10.15 19.33
N GLY A 119 -2.18 8.90 19.45
CA GLY A 119 -3.60 8.62 19.69
C GLY A 119 -4.51 9.03 18.52
N ILE A 120 -3.98 9.07 17.29
CA ILE A 120 -4.74 9.30 16.07
C ILE A 120 -5.42 8.01 15.67
N GLU A 121 -6.75 8.04 15.51
CA GLU A 121 -7.51 6.87 15.06
C GLU A 121 -7.05 6.44 13.66
N LEU A 122 -6.73 5.16 13.49
CA LEU A 122 -6.37 4.56 12.21
C LEU A 122 -7.28 3.37 11.93
N THR A 123 -8.02 3.44 10.83
CA THR A 123 -8.89 2.36 10.37
C THR A 123 -8.43 1.85 9.01
N TYR A 124 -8.32 0.52 8.86
CA TYR A 124 -7.87 -0.11 7.63
C TYR A 124 -8.47 -1.50 7.45
N LYS A 125 -8.48 -1.96 6.21
CA LYS A 125 -8.86 -3.34 5.86
C LYS A 125 -7.60 -4.11 5.48
N ASP A 126 -7.32 -5.18 6.24
CA ASP A 126 -6.23 -6.13 5.98
C ASP A 126 -4.85 -5.48 5.75
N LYS A 127 -4.58 -4.30 6.36
CA LYS A 127 -3.36 -3.50 6.18
C LYS A 127 -3.04 -3.04 4.75
N TYR A 128 -3.84 -3.44 3.78
CA TYR A 128 -3.64 -3.05 2.37
C TYR A 128 -4.44 -1.80 1.99
N TYR A 129 -5.50 -1.51 2.71
CA TYR A 129 -6.41 -0.44 2.36
C TYR A 129 -6.74 0.43 3.57
N ILE A 130 -6.29 1.68 3.55
CA ILE A 130 -6.55 2.65 4.61
C ILE A 130 -7.95 3.24 4.40
N GLN A 131 -8.84 3.00 5.37
CA GLN A 131 -10.22 3.47 5.34
C GLN A 131 -10.40 4.82 6.00
N GLY A 132 -9.58 5.14 7.01
CA GLY A 132 -9.69 6.41 7.72
C GLY A 132 -8.48 6.70 8.60
N ILE A 133 -8.16 7.99 8.74
CA ILE A 133 -7.13 8.51 9.64
C ILE A 133 -7.73 9.69 10.40
N GLY A 134 -7.61 9.68 11.72
CA GLY A 134 -8.06 10.79 12.58
C GLY A 134 -9.57 11.06 12.50
N GLY A 135 -10.37 10.03 12.26
CA GLY A 135 -11.81 10.14 12.09
C GLY A 135 -12.27 10.50 10.68
N LEU A 136 -11.38 11.01 9.80
CA LEU A 136 -11.70 11.28 8.40
C LEU A 136 -11.65 9.98 7.58
N LYS A 137 -12.81 9.54 7.12
CA LYS A 137 -12.95 8.26 6.38
C LYS A 137 -13.05 8.47 4.88
N GLU A 138 -12.82 7.40 4.13
CA GLU A 138 -13.09 7.36 2.70
C GLU A 138 -14.53 7.76 2.38
N LYS A 139 -14.75 8.35 1.21
CA LYS A 139 -16.08 8.77 0.68
C LYS A 139 -16.77 9.90 1.44
N GLU A 140 -16.15 10.49 2.44
CA GLU A 140 -16.76 11.57 3.21
C GLU A 140 -16.70 12.95 2.50
N CYS A 141 -15.87 13.09 1.48
CA CYS A 141 -15.78 14.26 0.61
C CYS A 141 -16.18 13.93 -0.84
N GLY A 142 -17.16 13.05 -1.03
CA GLY A 142 -17.60 12.56 -2.33
C GLY A 142 -17.18 11.12 -2.59
N GLY A 143 -17.85 10.45 -3.53
CA GLY A 143 -17.72 9.00 -3.76
C GLY A 143 -16.34 8.51 -4.18
N GLY A 144 -15.49 9.39 -4.69
CA GLY A 144 -14.10 9.11 -5.08
C GLY A 144 -13.06 9.58 -4.06
N SER A 145 -13.48 10.08 -2.89
CA SER A 145 -12.55 10.58 -1.88
C SER A 145 -11.99 9.48 -1.00
N GLY A 146 -10.74 9.66 -0.53
CA GLY A 146 -10.08 8.67 0.32
C GLY A 146 -8.62 9.01 0.59
N TRP A 147 -7.95 8.09 1.26
CA TRP A 147 -6.56 8.23 1.65
C TRP A 147 -5.61 7.63 0.63
N MET A 148 -4.60 8.38 0.26
CA MET A 148 -3.52 7.98 -0.61
C MET A 148 -2.17 8.32 0.04
N TYR A 149 -1.10 7.73 -0.47
CA TYR A 149 0.24 8.11 -0.05
C TYR A 149 1.16 8.33 -1.23
N ARG A 150 2.19 9.13 -1.02
CA ARG A 150 3.29 9.31 -1.96
C ARG A 150 4.63 9.25 -1.25
N VAL A 151 5.63 8.80 -1.96
CA VAL A 151 7.03 8.78 -1.51
C VAL A 151 7.84 9.58 -2.49
N ASN A 152 8.59 10.56 -1.99
CA ASN A 152 9.39 11.49 -2.79
C ASN A 152 8.55 12.19 -3.88
N GLY A 153 7.30 12.54 -3.54
CA GLY A 153 6.37 13.22 -4.44
C GLY A 153 5.67 12.33 -5.48
N VAL A 154 5.94 11.01 -5.49
CA VAL A 154 5.34 10.07 -6.44
C VAL A 154 4.38 9.14 -5.71
N ALA A 155 3.13 9.03 -6.20
CA ALA A 155 2.16 8.06 -5.72
C ALA A 155 2.45 6.68 -6.36
N PRO A 156 2.95 5.70 -5.61
CA PRO A 156 3.30 4.40 -6.18
C PRO A 156 2.07 3.53 -6.36
N HIS A 157 2.05 2.72 -7.43
CA HIS A 157 1.04 1.69 -7.63
C HIS A 157 1.32 0.45 -6.75
N LYS A 158 1.43 0.68 -5.44
CA LYS A 158 1.77 -0.35 -4.48
C LYS A 158 1.10 -0.08 -3.14
N ALA A 159 0.64 -1.12 -2.45
CA ALA A 159 0.10 -0.97 -1.12
C ALA A 159 1.21 -0.54 -0.12
N ALA A 160 0.86 0.30 0.85
CA ALA A 160 1.79 0.85 1.84
C ALA A 160 2.53 -0.22 2.65
N VAL A 161 1.86 -1.34 2.95
CA VAL A 161 2.46 -2.50 3.64
C VAL A 161 3.56 -3.20 2.83
N GLY A 162 3.57 -3.01 1.51
CA GLY A 162 4.57 -3.59 0.62
C GLY A 162 5.66 -2.61 0.18
N TYR A 163 5.59 -1.35 0.56
CA TYR A 163 6.57 -0.33 0.17
C TYR A 163 7.61 -0.14 1.29
N TYR A 164 8.81 -0.67 1.07
CA TYR A 164 9.94 -0.55 2.00
C TYR A 164 10.64 0.79 1.82
N LEU A 165 10.83 1.48 2.93
CA LEU A 165 11.45 2.80 2.98
C LEU A 165 12.98 2.71 2.98
N LYS A 166 13.58 3.77 2.47
CA LYS A 166 15.02 4.01 2.46
C LYS A 166 15.33 5.26 3.28
N ASP A 167 16.58 5.35 3.70
CA ASP A 167 17.06 6.56 4.38
C ASP A 167 16.88 7.80 3.50
N GLY A 168 16.35 8.86 4.09
CA GLY A 168 16.07 10.12 3.42
C GLY A 168 14.76 10.17 2.62
N ASP A 169 13.95 9.11 2.59
CA ASP A 169 12.65 9.14 1.91
C ASP A 169 11.69 10.15 2.55
N VAL A 170 10.90 10.82 1.72
CA VAL A 170 9.83 11.74 2.13
C VAL A 170 8.49 11.06 1.90
N VAL A 171 7.79 10.74 2.99
CA VAL A 171 6.50 10.06 2.99
C VAL A 171 5.40 11.05 3.33
N GLU A 172 4.41 11.14 2.48
CA GLU A 172 3.23 11.96 2.72
C GLU A 172 1.96 11.15 2.52
N TRP A 173 1.14 11.03 3.57
CA TRP A 173 -0.23 10.61 3.46
C TRP A 173 -1.11 11.82 3.20
N TYR A 174 -2.01 11.73 2.22
CA TYR A 174 -2.87 12.83 1.85
C TYR A 174 -4.28 12.34 1.51
N TYR A 175 -5.24 13.19 1.81
CA TYR A 175 -6.63 12.91 1.49
C TYR A 175 -6.98 13.49 0.13
N VAL A 176 -7.52 12.67 -0.76
CA VAL A 176 -8.04 13.12 -2.06
C VAL A 176 -9.55 13.30 -1.98
N THR A 177 -10.08 14.35 -2.58
CA THR A 177 -11.53 14.59 -2.71
C THR A 177 -12.07 14.06 -4.02
N ASN A 178 -11.16 13.90 -5.01
CA ASN A 178 -11.42 13.25 -6.29
C ASN A 178 -10.24 12.37 -6.64
N ILE A 179 -10.47 11.22 -7.28
CA ILE A 179 -9.41 10.30 -7.73
C ILE A 179 -8.41 10.96 -8.71
N ASN A 180 -8.77 12.11 -9.29
CA ASN A 180 -7.91 12.88 -10.18
C ASN A 180 -7.10 13.98 -9.46
N ASP A 181 -7.20 14.12 -8.14
CA ASP A 181 -6.47 15.11 -7.33
C ASP A 181 -5.04 14.60 -6.98
N ASN A 182 -4.30 14.08 -7.94
CA ASN A 182 -2.91 13.61 -7.78
C ASN A 182 -1.92 14.68 -8.19
#